data_02a3286582da2693138e60eacc1cda52
#
_entry.id   02a3286582da2693138e60eacc1cda52
#
_cell.length_a   1.000
_cell.length_b   1.000
_cell.length_c   1.000
_cell.angle_alpha   90.00
_cell.angle_beta   90.00
_cell.angle_gamma   90.00
#
_symmetry.space_group_name_H-M   'P 1'
#
loop_
_entity.id
_entity.type
_entity.pdbx_description
1 polymer ?
#
loop_
_entity_poly.entity_id
_entity_poly.type
_entity_poly.pdbx_seq_one_letter_code
_entity_poly.pdbx_strand_id
1 'polypeptide(L)'
;GIDGPANKNRLCVKGRFGFDYVNNPERLTKPLIRIKGKKKDLHPSINFSNIHEYFREASWEEAIDFAAEGFLDLKKKRNGKSNLAGFGSAKCSNEEAYLFQKLIRTGFNTNNVDHCTRLCHASSVAALLETIGSGAVTAPFYEVEHSDVIIVIGANPTENHPVAATFFKNAAKKGSKLIVMDPRGHALKKHATHMLQFKPGSDVALLNSIMNVIIEENLFNTEYIKKQTEGFDKLKKHLKNYSPDIMENETGISADLIREVARLYANTDKGIIFWGMGVSQHVHGTDNARCLISLALMTGNVGKRGSGLHPLRGQNNVQGASDAGLIPMMYPDYQLVEKNNNKDFFEKFWNAPLDHKKGLTVVEIMDAIHEKTIKGMYILGENPAMSDPDLNHAREALQMLDHLVVQDIFLTETATYADVIFPASAWPEKNGTATNTNRQVQMGRKAIDAPGDAKEDWWITNELGKKMGLDWNYNHPKEIYEEMSLTMPSLNNISWDRLDIENSVTYPSKSPTTPGEEIVFGDKFPNETGKGKFVPASVTSPNEMPDEDFGLILTTGRQLEHWHTGAMTRKA
;
A
#
# COMPACT_ATOMS: atom_id res chain seq x y z
N GLY A 1 18.70 2.04 -13.39
CA GLY A 1 19.68 1.59 -14.33
C GLY A 1 19.33 1.96 -15.75
N ILE A 2 20.22 1.66 -16.64
CA ILE A 2 19.97 1.81 -18.09
C ILE A 2 18.75 0.92 -18.44
N ASP A 3 17.84 1.47 -19.22
CA ASP A 3 16.60 0.81 -19.67
C ASP A 3 15.66 0.35 -18.56
N GLY A 4 15.76 0.97 -17.37
CA GLY A 4 14.85 0.71 -16.27
C GLY A 4 13.41 1.09 -16.63
N PRO A 5 12.48 0.13 -16.69
CA PRO A 5 11.12 0.38 -17.20
C PRO A 5 10.31 1.32 -16.31
N ALA A 6 10.45 1.21 -14.99
CA ALA A 6 9.70 2.02 -14.05
C ALA A 6 10.24 3.45 -13.88
N ASN A 7 11.56 3.60 -13.86
CA ASN A 7 12.22 4.86 -13.51
C ASN A 7 12.70 5.66 -14.73
N LYS A 8 12.52 5.13 -15.95
CA LYS A 8 12.98 5.77 -17.20
C LYS A 8 14.42 6.29 -17.08
N ASN A 9 15.33 5.43 -16.63
CA ASN A 9 16.77 5.67 -16.44
C ASN A 9 17.14 6.69 -15.34
N ARG A 10 16.20 7.04 -14.44
CA ARG A 10 16.46 7.94 -13.31
C ARG A 10 16.56 7.17 -12.01
N LEU A 11 17.43 7.60 -11.12
CA LEU A 11 17.54 7.11 -9.75
C LEU A 11 17.50 8.28 -8.77
N CYS A 12 16.77 8.14 -7.69
CA CYS A 12 16.88 9.03 -6.54
C CYS A 12 18.07 8.65 -5.66
N VAL A 13 18.38 9.46 -4.64
CA VAL A 13 19.47 9.22 -3.70
C VAL A 13 19.37 7.83 -3.05
N LYS A 14 18.17 7.41 -2.66
CA LYS A 14 17.92 6.09 -2.06
C LYS A 14 18.27 4.92 -3.01
N GLY A 15 17.82 4.98 -4.25
CA GLY A 15 18.12 3.94 -5.24
C GLY A 15 19.57 3.93 -5.70
N ARG A 16 20.28 5.06 -5.55
CA ARG A 16 21.68 5.19 -5.94
C ARG A 16 22.65 4.79 -4.83
N PHE A 17 22.37 5.15 -3.59
CA PHE A 17 23.28 5.05 -2.47
C PHE A 17 22.73 4.25 -1.27
N GLY A 18 21.45 3.92 -1.23
CA GLY A 18 20.80 3.25 -0.10
C GLY A 18 20.90 1.72 -0.13
N PHE A 19 21.95 1.14 -0.73
CA PHE A 19 22.13 -0.31 -0.84
C PHE A 19 23.03 -0.90 0.26
N ASP A 20 23.66 -0.09 1.11
CA ASP A 20 24.61 -0.54 2.13
C ASP A 20 23.98 -1.52 3.14
N TYR A 21 22.64 -1.48 3.32
CA TYR A 21 21.92 -2.43 4.15
C TYR A 21 22.15 -3.90 3.70
N VAL A 22 22.46 -4.14 2.43
CA VAL A 22 22.66 -5.49 1.88
C VAL A 22 23.89 -6.14 2.48
N ASN A 23 24.99 -5.39 2.61
CA ASN A 23 26.26 -5.86 3.13
C ASN A 23 26.53 -5.45 4.59
N ASN A 24 25.48 -4.99 5.31
CA ASN A 24 25.64 -4.58 6.69
C ASN A 24 26.01 -5.77 7.58
N PRO A 25 27.05 -5.68 8.45
CA PRO A 25 27.49 -6.78 9.29
C PRO A 25 26.47 -7.22 10.35
N GLU A 26 25.46 -6.41 10.64
CA GLU A 26 24.36 -6.78 11.54
C GLU A 26 23.22 -7.54 10.83
N ARG A 27 23.41 -7.98 9.59
CA ARG A 27 22.46 -8.88 8.92
C ARG A 27 22.32 -10.18 9.68
N LEU A 28 21.08 -10.64 9.84
CA LEU A 28 20.80 -11.95 10.41
C LEU A 28 21.26 -13.04 9.43
N THR A 29 22.02 -14.01 9.96
CA THR A 29 22.63 -15.07 9.15
C THR A 29 22.17 -16.47 9.52
N LYS A 30 21.55 -16.65 10.69
CA LYS A 30 21.06 -17.95 11.17
C LYS A 30 19.70 -17.80 11.84
N PRO A 31 18.85 -18.84 11.80
CA PRO A 31 17.61 -18.87 12.58
C PRO A 31 17.92 -18.78 14.08
N LEU A 32 17.07 -18.08 14.80
CA LEU A 32 17.20 -17.82 16.22
C LEU A 32 15.93 -18.24 16.96
N ILE A 33 16.09 -18.92 18.10
CA ILE A 33 14.99 -19.29 18.99
C ILE A 33 15.25 -18.64 20.36
N ARG A 34 14.23 -18.03 20.94
CA ARG A 34 14.30 -17.42 22.27
C ARG A 34 14.70 -18.47 23.30
N ILE A 35 15.66 -18.16 24.16
CA ILE A 35 16.13 -19.04 25.23
C ILE A 35 15.01 -19.23 26.24
N LYS A 36 14.73 -20.49 26.62
CA LYS A 36 13.72 -20.84 27.59
C LYS A 36 13.88 -20.07 28.91
N GLY A 37 12.82 -19.39 29.36
CA GLY A 37 12.82 -18.58 30.57
C GLY A 37 13.18 -17.10 30.36
N LYS A 38 13.66 -16.72 29.20
CA LYS A 38 13.87 -15.30 28.85
C LYS A 38 12.51 -14.68 28.46
N LYS A 39 12.02 -13.77 29.30
CA LYS A 39 10.73 -13.09 29.08
C LYS A 39 10.83 -12.02 27.98
N LYS A 40 9.69 -11.67 27.42
CA LYS A 40 9.52 -10.50 26.55
C LYS A 40 9.32 -9.27 27.46
N ASP A 41 10.23 -8.31 27.38
CA ASP A 41 10.12 -7.07 28.14
C ASP A 41 9.45 -5.99 27.30
N LEU A 42 8.74 -5.05 27.92
CA LEU A 42 8.06 -3.96 27.23
C LEU A 42 9.06 -3.02 26.51
N HIS A 43 10.23 -2.83 27.12
CA HIS A 43 11.31 -2.03 26.58
C HIS A 43 12.60 -2.87 26.49
N PRO A 44 12.67 -3.82 25.53
CA PRO A 44 13.79 -4.73 25.46
C PRO A 44 15.09 -3.99 25.10
N SER A 45 16.14 -4.21 25.89
CA SER A 45 17.48 -3.69 25.63
C SER A 45 18.31 -4.63 24.76
N ILE A 46 17.63 -5.41 23.89
CA ILE A 46 18.27 -6.41 23.02
C ILE A 46 18.80 -5.71 21.77
N ASN A 47 20.06 -5.96 21.44
CA ASN A 47 20.73 -5.47 20.26
C ASN A 47 21.67 -6.55 19.71
N PHE A 48 22.32 -6.29 18.59
CA PHE A 48 23.17 -7.27 17.91
C PHE A 48 24.36 -7.77 18.77
N SER A 49 24.86 -6.95 19.71
CA SER A 49 26.00 -7.32 20.56
C SER A 49 25.64 -8.26 21.71
N ASN A 50 24.38 -8.25 22.18
CA ASN A 50 23.92 -9.09 23.28
C ASN A 50 22.80 -10.08 22.89
N ILE A 51 22.53 -10.27 21.63
CA ILE A 51 21.43 -11.11 21.11
C ILE A 51 21.50 -12.54 21.65
N HIS A 52 22.71 -13.10 21.82
CA HIS A 52 22.92 -14.47 22.29
C HIS A 52 22.67 -14.67 23.82
N GLU A 53 22.43 -13.59 24.55
CA GLU A 53 21.92 -13.68 25.93
C GLU A 53 20.42 -14.01 25.97
N TYR A 54 19.70 -13.72 24.90
CA TYR A 54 18.24 -13.87 24.79
C TYR A 54 17.81 -14.92 23.80
N PHE A 55 18.60 -15.10 22.74
CA PHE A 55 18.33 -16.06 21.66
C PHE A 55 19.50 -17.00 21.46
N ARG A 56 19.21 -18.22 21.12
CA ARG A 56 20.19 -19.19 20.65
C ARG A 56 20.06 -19.43 19.17
N GLU A 57 21.14 -19.72 18.49
CA GLU A 57 21.14 -20.18 17.11
C GLU A 57 20.47 -21.57 17.04
N ALA A 58 19.81 -21.83 15.91
CA ALA A 58 19.15 -23.10 15.59
C ALA A 58 19.39 -23.47 14.13
N SER A 59 19.22 -24.75 13.80
CA SER A 59 19.10 -25.15 12.40
C SER A 59 17.76 -24.68 11.82
N TRP A 60 17.66 -24.64 10.50
CA TRP A 60 16.40 -24.33 9.82
C TRP A 60 15.29 -25.32 10.19
N GLU A 61 15.62 -26.61 10.23
CA GLU A 61 14.66 -27.64 10.61
C GLU A 61 14.11 -27.40 12.01
N GLU A 62 14.98 -27.22 13.00
CA GLU A 62 14.59 -26.95 14.38
C GLU A 62 13.74 -25.69 14.53
N ALA A 63 14.13 -24.61 13.86
CA ALA A 63 13.44 -23.33 13.97
C ALA A 63 12.06 -23.35 13.31
N ILE A 64 11.93 -24.00 12.15
CA ILE A 64 10.64 -24.18 11.47
C ILE A 64 9.73 -25.12 12.26
N ASP A 65 10.26 -26.21 12.82
CA ASP A 65 9.50 -27.11 13.68
C ASP A 65 8.97 -26.39 14.91
N PHE A 66 9.81 -25.64 15.61
CA PHE A 66 9.40 -24.87 16.79
C PHE A 66 8.33 -23.83 16.46
N ALA A 67 8.47 -23.13 15.33
CA ALA A 67 7.48 -22.16 14.85
C ALA A 67 6.14 -22.83 14.52
N ALA A 68 6.17 -23.93 13.76
CA ALA A 68 4.97 -24.68 13.38
C ALA A 68 4.25 -25.28 14.59
N GLU A 69 4.97 -25.89 15.52
CA GLU A 69 4.41 -26.47 16.75
C GLU A 69 3.68 -25.40 17.58
N GLY A 70 4.29 -24.23 17.76
CA GLY A 70 3.67 -23.11 18.49
C GLY A 70 2.35 -22.66 17.86
N PHE A 71 2.29 -22.50 16.54
CA PHE A 71 1.05 -22.16 15.84
C PHE A 71 0.01 -23.29 15.89
N LEU A 72 0.42 -24.53 15.69
CA LEU A 72 -0.49 -25.69 15.75
C LEU A 72 -1.08 -25.87 17.15
N ASP A 73 -0.31 -25.66 18.20
CA ASP A 73 -0.79 -25.74 19.58
C ASP A 73 -1.79 -24.64 19.93
N LEU A 74 -1.56 -23.42 19.48
CA LEU A 74 -2.55 -22.35 19.61
C LEU A 74 -3.80 -22.64 18.79
N LYS A 75 -3.65 -23.14 17.55
CA LYS A 75 -4.78 -23.51 16.69
C LYS A 75 -5.67 -24.58 17.34
N LYS A 76 -5.10 -25.57 18.04
CA LYS A 76 -5.86 -26.59 18.78
C LYS A 76 -6.64 -26.01 19.97
N LYS A 77 -6.11 -24.96 20.62
CA LYS A 77 -6.70 -24.31 21.79
C LYS A 77 -7.78 -23.29 21.49
N ARG A 78 -8.09 -23.05 20.20
CA ARG A 78 -9.12 -22.09 19.78
C ARG A 78 -10.53 -22.58 20.16
N ASN A 79 -11.31 -21.69 20.80
CA ASN A 79 -12.72 -21.93 21.12
C ASN A 79 -13.63 -21.38 20.00
N GLY A 80 -13.59 -21.97 18.79
CA GLY A 80 -14.43 -21.60 17.66
C GLY A 80 -14.04 -20.31 16.92
N LYS A 81 -13.23 -19.42 17.51
CA LYS A 81 -12.66 -18.23 16.85
C LYS A 81 -11.17 -18.44 16.58
N SER A 82 -10.67 -17.83 15.50
CA SER A 82 -9.23 -17.85 15.26
C SER A 82 -8.48 -17.02 16.32
N ASN A 83 -7.38 -17.57 16.83
CA ASN A 83 -6.47 -16.94 17.77
C ASN A 83 -5.10 -16.63 17.15
N LEU A 84 -5.01 -16.72 15.81
CA LEU A 84 -3.80 -16.48 15.03
C LEU A 84 -4.00 -15.35 14.03
N ALA A 85 -2.91 -14.67 13.70
CA ALA A 85 -2.88 -13.61 12.69
C ALA A 85 -1.54 -13.58 11.93
N GLY A 86 -1.53 -12.92 10.76
CA GLY A 86 -0.33 -12.64 9.99
C GLY A 86 -0.23 -11.17 9.62
N PHE A 87 0.99 -10.63 9.65
CA PHE A 87 1.27 -9.27 9.17
C PHE A 87 2.41 -9.33 8.14
N GLY A 88 2.04 -9.14 6.88
CA GLY A 88 2.96 -9.18 5.75
C GLY A 88 3.42 -7.81 5.29
N SER A 89 4.25 -7.79 4.26
CA SER A 89 4.96 -6.58 3.84
C SER A 89 4.79 -6.26 2.35
N ALA A 90 4.75 -4.98 2.06
CA ALA A 90 4.93 -4.45 0.70
C ALA A 90 6.40 -4.39 0.25
N LYS A 91 7.33 -4.86 1.06
CA LYS A 91 8.75 -5.07 0.71
C LYS A 91 9.00 -6.46 0.12
N CYS A 92 8.02 -7.37 0.20
CA CYS A 92 8.06 -8.70 -0.39
C CYS A 92 7.84 -8.67 -1.92
N SER A 93 8.15 -9.78 -2.59
CA SER A 93 7.72 -10.02 -3.97
C SER A 93 6.21 -10.32 -4.04
N ASN A 94 5.66 -10.37 -5.25
CA ASN A 94 4.26 -10.79 -5.46
C ASN A 94 4.06 -12.24 -4.99
N GLU A 95 4.99 -13.11 -5.32
CA GLU A 95 4.99 -14.53 -4.97
C GLU A 95 5.01 -14.72 -3.44
N GLU A 96 5.85 -13.97 -2.76
CA GLU A 96 5.98 -14.00 -1.30
C GLU A 96 4.71 -13.49 -0.61
N ALA A 97 4.15 -12.39 -1.10
CA ALA A 97 2.88 -11.84 -0.60
C ALA A 97 1.72 -12.83 -0.81
N TYR A 98 1.65 -13.46 -2.00
CA TYR A 98 0.65 -14.47 -2.32
C TYR A 98 0.79 -15.70 -1.42
N LEU A 99 2.00 -16.24 -1.28
CA LEU A 99 2.23 -17.44 -0.49
C LEU A 99 1.98 -17.20 1.00
N PHE A 100 2.37 -16.02 1.51
CA PHE A 100 2.14 -15.65 2.90
C PHE A 100 0.64 -15.56 3.22
N GLN A 101 -0.16 -14.85 2.42
CA GLN A 101 -1.60 -14.79 2.67
C GLN A 101 -2.27 -16.16 2.50
N LYS A 102 -1.81 -16.99 1.56
CA LYS A 102 -2.27 -18.37 1.40
C LYS A 102 -1.98 -19.19 2.64
N LEU A 103 -0.78 -19.08 3.24
CA LEU A 103 -0.43 -19.74 4.51
C LEU A 103 -1.40 -19.36 5.63
N ILE A 104 -1.66 -18.07 5.82
CA ILE A 104 -2.55 -17.61 6.89
C ILE A 104 -3.97 -18.12 6.67
N ARG A 105 -4.47 -18.11 5.44
CA ARG A 105 -5.83 -18.57 5.14
C ARG A 105 -5.98 -20.07 5.24
N THR A 106 -5.05 -20.84 4.73
CA THR A 106 -5.12 -22.31 4.71
C THR A 106 -4.50 -22.95 5.95
N GLY A 107 -3.31 -22.52 6.35
CA GLY A 107 -2.56 -23.06 7.49
C GLY A 107 -3.13 -22.63 8.83
N PHE A 108 -3.38 -21.33 9.04
CA PHE A 108 -3.98 -20.81 10.26
C PHE A 108 -5.51 -20.93 10.25
N ASN A 109 -6.11 -21.10 9.07
CA ASN A 109 -7.55 -21.13 8.85
C ASN A 109 -8.24 -19.84 9.37
N THR A 110 -7.77 -18.69 8.90
CA THR A 110 -8.29 -17.37 9.24
C THR A 110 -8.00 -16.39 8.13
N ASN A 111 -8.81 -15.35 8.02
CA ASN A 111 -8.56 -14.19 7.17
C ASN A 111 -7.88 -13.02 7.93
N ASN A 112 -7.38 -13.23 9.15
CA ASN A 112 -6.62 -12.24 9.93
C ASN A 112 -5.23 -12.05 9.33
N VAL A 113 -5.16 -11.51 8.13
CA VAL A 113 -3.94 -11.24 7.39
C VAL A 113 -4.04 -9.85 6.76
N ASP A 114 -3.08 -8.98 7.05
CA ASP A 114 -3.04 -7.64 6.51
C ASP A 114 -1.58 -7.24 6.23
N HIS A 115 -1.35 -6.09 5.64
CA HIS A 115 -0.02 -5.57 5.39
C HIS A 115 0.06 -4.05 5.54
N CYS A 116 1.25 -3.50 5.41
CA CYS A 116 1.51 -2.08 5.66
C CYS A 116 0.65 -1.09 4.82
N THR A 117 -0.03 -1.54 3.76
CA THR A 117 -1.01 -0.71 3.01
C THR A 117 -2.12 -0.22 3.92
N ARG A 118 -2.46 -0.96 4.99
CA ARG A 118 -3.46 -0.54 5.97
C ARG A 118 -3.15 0.82 6.56
N LEU A 119 -1.90 1.06 6.89
CA LEU A 119 -1.41 2.32 7.46
C LEU A 119 -0.95 3.32 6.38
N CYS A 120 -1.06 2.96 5.09
CA CYS A 120 -0.58 3.74 3.95
C CYS A 120 -1.74 4.25 3.09
N HIS A 121 -2.20 3.49 2.11
CA HIS A 121 -3.21 3.88 1.12
C HIS A 121 -4.54 3.11 1.24
N ALA A 122 -4.82 2.46 2.36
CA ALA A 122 -6.07 1.70 2.52
C ALA A 122 -7.32 2.55 2.27
N SER A 123 -7.35 3.79 2.76
CA SER A 123 -8.43 4.74 2.52
C SER A 123 -8.58 5.10 1.03
N SER A 124 -7.46 5.31 0.32
CA SER A 124 -7.47 5.54 -1.13
C SER A 124 -7.98 4.33 -1.91
N VAL A 125 -7.52 3.11 -1.53
CA VAL A 125 -7.99 1.85 -2.16
C VAL A 125 -9.48 1.65 -1.92
N ALA A 126 -9.96 1.90 -0.71
CA ALA A 126 -11.39 1.79 -0.38
C ALA A 126 -12.24 2.74 -1.23
N ALA A 127 -11.84 4.01 -1.36
CA ALA A 127 -12.54 5.00 -2.18
C ALA A 127 -12.52 4.62 -3.67
N LEU A 128 -11.38 4.18 -4.20
CA LEU A 128 -11.24 3.77 -5.60
C LEU A 128 -12.09 2.53 -5.92
N LEU A 129 -12.08 1.50 -5.07
CA LEU A 129 -12.90 0.31 -5.25
C LEU A 129 -14.40 0.64 -5.20
N GLU A 130 -14.83 1.49 -4.26
CA GLU A 130 -16.22 1.91 -4.13
C GLU A 130 -16.72 2.73 -5.33
N THR A 131 -15.85 3.59 -5.87
CA THR A 131 -16.25 4.58 -6.88
C THR A 131 -15.99 4.13 -8.31
N ILE A 132 -14.81 3.56 -8.59
CA ILE A 132 -14.40 3.16 -9.95
C ILE A 132 -14.14 1.65 -10.08
N GLY A 133 -14.34 0.87 -9.02
CA GLY A 133 -14.21 -0.58 -9.06
C GLY A 133 -12.77 -1.11 -9.18
N SER A 134 -11.76 -0.29 -8.98
CA SER A 134 -10.35 -0.69 -9.07
C SER A 134 -9.52 -0.05 -7.96
N GLY A 135 -8.68 -0.81 -7.29
CA GLY A 135 -7.76 -0.30 -6.28
C GLY A 135 -6.47 0.32 -6.83
N ALA A 136 -6.31 0.35 -8.16
CA ALA A 136 -5.08 0.78 -8.83
C ALA A 136 -5.23 2.14 -9.54
N VAL A 137 -4.11 2.72 -9.95
CA VAL A 137 -4.07 3.97 -10.72
C VAL A 137 -4.74 3.81 -12.08
N THR A 138 -5.30 4.89 -12.62
CA THR A 138 -5.94 4.89 -13.95
C THR A 138 -4.97 5.26 -15.08
N ALA A 139 -3.84 5.89 -14.75
CA ALA A 139 -2.78 6.29 -15.66
C ALA A 139 -1.42 6.32 -14.95
N PRO A 140 -0.30 6.07 -15.64
CA PRO A 140 1.03 6.11 -15.04
C PRO A 140 1.46 7.54 -14.70
N PHE A 141 2.42 7.71 -13.77
CA PHE A 141 2.86 9.04 -13.34
C PHE A 141 3.49 9.88 -14.46
N TYR A 142 4.07 9.25 -15.46
CA TYR A 142 4.70 9.97 -16.57
C TYR A 142 3.70 10.52 -17.60
N GLU A 143 2.40 10.20 -17.48
CA GLU A 143 1.34 10.83 -18.29
C GLU A 143 1.27 12.36 -18.09
N VAL A 144 1.87 12.89 -17.04
CA VAL A 144 2.04 14.35 -16.85
C VAL A 144 2.75 15.03 -18.03
N GLU A 145 3.54 14.32 -18.82
CA GLU A 145 4.19 14.88 -20.00
C GLU A 145 3.19 15.26 -21.12
N HIS A 146 1.95 14.78 -20.99
CA HIS A 146 0.82 15.04 -21.89
C HIS A 146 -0.31 15.83 -21.22
N SER A 147 -0.15 16.17 -19.94
CA SER A 147 -1.18 16.88 -19.17
C SER A 147 -1.06 18.40 -19.32
N ASP A 148 -2.19 19.08 -19.45
CA ASP A 148 -2.25 20.54 -19.44
C ASP A 148 -2.34 21.07 -18.00
N VAL A 149 -3.04 20.34 -17.11
CA VAL A 149 -3.18 20.67 -15.68
C VAL A 149 -2.83 19.48 -14.82
N ILE A 150 -1.98 19.71 -13.83
CA ILE A 150 -1.49 18.70 -12.88
C ILE A 150 -1.85 19.17 -11.47
N ILE A 151 -2.63 18.37 -10.74
CA ILE A 151 -2.88 18.58 -9.30
C ILE A 151 -2.00 17.64 -8.50
N VAL A 152 -1.28 18.16 -7.50
CA VAL A 152 -0.53 17.38 -6.49
C VAL A 152 -1.03 17.82 -5.13
N ILE A 153 -1.70 16.92 -4.40
CA ILE A 153 -2.28 17.21 -3.09
C ILE A 153 -1.77 16.26 -2.00
N GLY A 154 -1.47 16.80 -0.82
CA GLY A 154 -1.03 16.01 0.34
C GLY A 154 0.21 15.15 0.07
N ALA A 155 1.12 15.64 -0.78
CA ALA A 155 2.33 14.93 -1.18
C ALA A 155 3.47 15.91 -1.46
N ASN A 156 4.68 15.55 -1.00
CA ASN A 156 5.92 16.24 -1.37
C ASN A 156 6.79 15.31 -2.24
N PRO A 157 6.49 15.16 -3.54
CA PRO A 157 7.20 14.24 -4.40
C PRO A 157 8.69 14.58 -4.60
N THR A 158 9.13 15.80 -4.29
CA THR A 158 10.56 16.12 -4.31
C THR A 158 11.38 15.35 -3.28
N GLU A 159 10.76 14.88 -2.22
CA GLU A 159 11.38 14.08 -1.16
C GLU A 159 10.95 12.62 -1.21
N ASN A 160 9.64 12.35 -1.34
CA ASN A 160 9.12 10.98 -1.25
C ASN A 160 9.07 10.24 -2.61
N HIS A 161 8.96 10.94 -3.74
CA HIS A 161 8.94 10.39 -5.10
C HIS A 161 9.84 11.17 -6.07
N PRO A 162 11.15 11.30 -5.79
CA PRO A 162 12.03 12.24 -6.51
C PRO A 162 12.08 12.01 -8.01
N VAL A 163 11.98 10.75 -8.45
CA VAL A 163 11.95 10.42 -9.89
C VAL A 163 10.68 10.98 -10.52
N ALA A 164 9.49 10.75 -9.96
CA ALA A 164 8.25 11.32 -10.46
C ALA A 164 8.26 12.85 -10.46
N ALA A 165 8.85 13.46 -9.40
CA ALA A 165 8.99 14.92 -9.31
C ALA A 165 9.79 15.52 -10.48
N THR A 166 10.73 14.77 -11.09
CA THR A 166 11.44 15.26 -12.27
C THR A 166 10.51 15.42 -13.47
N PHE A 167 9.52 14.52 -13.62
CA PHE A 167 8.51 14.62 -14.68
C PHE A 167 7.56 15.79 -14.43
N PHE A 168 7.08 15.97 -13.19
CA PHE A 168 6.21 17.10 -12.83
C PHE A 168 6.89 18.45 -13.09
N LYS A 169 8.15 18.61 -12.66
CA LYS A 169 8.94 19.82 -12.91
C LYS A 169 9.16 20.07 -14.41
N ASN A 170 9.42 19.02 -15.18
CA ASN A 170 9.63 19.15 -16.61
C ASN A 170 8.34 19.49 -17.36
N ALA A 171 7.20 18.90 -16.98
CA ALA A 171 5.89 19.24 -17.53
C ALA A 171 5.55 20.72 -17.24
N ALA A 172 5.73 21.18 -16.00
CA ALA A 172 5.53 22.59 -15.65
C ALA A 172 6.43 23.54 -16.44
N LYS A 173 7.70 23.20 -16.65
CA LYS A 173 8.62 23.99 -17.51
C LYS A 173 8.19 24.04 -18.97
N LYS A 174 7.47 23.03 -19.46
CA LYS A 174 6.94 22.96 -20.82
C LYS A 174 5.58 23.66 -20.97
N GLY A 175 5.01 24.20 -19.88
CA GLY A 175 3.78 24.99 -19.90
C GLY A 175 2.57 24.36 -19.21
N SER A 176 2.65 23.12 -18.74
CA SER A 176 1.60 22.52 -17.92
C SER A 176 1.37 23.34 -16.65
N LYS A 177 0.12 23.55 -16.26
CA LYS A 177 -0.24 24.26 -15.04
C LYS A 177 -0.15 23.29 -13.86
N LEU A 178 0.79 23.53 -12.96
CA LEU A 178 0.99 22.72 -11.76
C LEU A 178 0.31 23.39 -10.57
N ILE A 179 -0.70 22.75 -10.02
CA ILE A 179 -1.43 23.14 -8.81
C ILE A 179 -0.94 22.25 -7.67
N VAL A 180 -0.38 22.84 -6.64
CA VAL A 180 0.08 22.14 -5.43
C VAL A 180 -0.81 22.53 -4.26
N MET A 181 -1.36 21.52 -3.58
CA MET A 181 -2.24 21.68 -2.41
C MET A 181 -1.61 20.94 -1.23
N ASP A 182 -1.05 21.67 -0.28
CA ASP A 182 -0.39 21.10 0.90
C ASP A 182 -0.35 22.14 2.03
N PRO A 183 -0.69 21.78 3.27
CA PRO A 183 -0.59 22.68 4.43
C PRO A 183 0.82 23.26 4.62
N ARG A 184 1.84 22.50 4.23
CA ARG A 184 3.25 22.93 4.28
C ARG A 184 3.71 23.46 2.93
N GLY A 185 4.46 24.54 2.94
CA GLY A 185 5.20 24.94 1.75
C GLY A 185 6.37 23.98 1.47
N HIS A 186 6.55 23.55 0.23
CA HIS A 186 7.64 22.65 -0.15
C HIS A 186 8.25 23.00 -1.53
N ALA A 187 9.30 22.27 -1.94
CA ALA A 187 10.14 22.63 -3.08
C ALA A 187 9.40 22.71 -4.43
N LEU A 188 8.27 22.02 -4.61
CA LEU A 188 7.46 22.14 -5.83
C LEU A 188 6.86 23.54 -6.02
N LYS A 189 6.72 24.35 -4.95
CA LYS A 189 6.23 25.73 -5.03
C LYS A 189 6.98 26.54 -6.11
N LYS A 190 8.27 26.30 -6.31
CA LYS A 190 9.10 26.97 -7.32
C LYS A 190 8.67 26.70 -8.78
N HIS A 191 7.89 25.65 -9.00
CA HIS A 191 7.41 25.22 -10.31
C HIS A 191 5.88 25.28 -10.42
N ALA A 192 5.20 25.51 -9.31
CA ALA A 192 3.75 25.57 -9.25
C ALA A 192 3.21 26.86 -9.87
N THR A 193 2.12 26.74 -10.62
CA THR A 193 1.30 27.87 -11.05
C THR A 193 0.54 28.43 -9.83
N HIS A 194 0.00 27.49 -9.01
CA HIS A 194 -0.68 27.82 -7.76
C HIS A 194 -0.19 26.93 -6.63
N MET A 195 0.01 27.53 -5.44
CA MET A 195 0.29 26.81 -4.20
C MET A 195 -0.79 27.18 -3.17
N LEU A 196 -1.67 26.21 -2.88
CA LEU A 196 -2.73 26.35 -1.89
C LEU A 196 -2.23 25.75 -0.57
N GLN A 197 -1.89 26.61 0.39
CA GLN A 197 -1.52 26.20 1.74
C GLN A 197 -2.76 26.24 2.65
N PHE A 198 -3.60 25.24 2.51
CA PHE A 198 -4.86 25.15 3.25
C PHE A 198 -4.64 24.67 4.70
N LYS A 199 -5.61 24.94 5.57
CA LYS A 199 -5.57 24.48 6.97
C LYS A 199 -5.58 22.96 7.05
N PRO A 200 -4.73 22.33 7.88
CA PRO A 200 -4.76 20.88 8.07
C PRO A 200 -6.15 20.36 8.44
N GLY A 201 -6.61 19.29 7.78
CA GLY A 201 -7.93 18.68 8.01
C GLY A 201 -9.08 19.32 7.21
N SER A 202 -8.84 20.38 6.44
CA SER A 202 -9.87 21.02 5.61
C SER A 202 -9.90 20.54 4.15
N ASP A 203 -9.33 19.38 3.86
CA ASP A 203 -9.25 18.78 2.51
C ASP A 203 -10.63 18.66 1.86
N VAL A 204 -11.61 18.05 2.55
CA VAL A 204 -12.97 17.87 2.03
C VAL A 204 -13.65 19.21 1.78
N ALA A 205 -13.46 20.20 2.67
CA ALA A 205 -14.01 21.54 2.51
C ALA A 205 -13.47 22.22 1.25
N LEU A 206 -12.15 22.18 1.03
CA LEU A 206 -11.50 22.76 -0.14
C LEU A 206 -11.96 22.07 -1.44
N LEU A 207 -11.94 20.73 -1.47
CA LEU A 207 -12.30 19.98 -2.67
C LEU A 207 -13.79 20.09 -3.00
N ASN A 208 -14.67 20.07 -2.00
CA ASN A 208 -16.10 20.32 -2.20
C ASN A 208 -16.34 21.75 -2.72
N SER A 209 -15.59 22.73 -2.24
CA SER A 209 -15.69 24.11 -2.70
C SER A 209 -15.25 24.27 -4.16
N ILE A 210 -14.16 23.61 -4.56
CA ILE A 210 -13.74 23.55 -5.97
C ILE A 210 -14.85 22.93 -6.84
N MET A 211 -15.43 21.81 -6.40
CA MET A 211 -16.51 21.13 -7.12
C MET A 211 -17.81 21.98 -7.14
N ASN A 212 -18.10 22.73 -6.07
CA ASN A 212 -19.23 23.66 -6.06
C ASN A 212 -19.11 24.71 -7.17
N VAL A 213 -17.95 25.35 -7.34
CA VAL A 213 -17.71 26.30 -8.44
C VAL A 213 -17.95 25.65 -9.80
N ILE A 214 -17.46 24.45 -10.01
CA ILE A 214 -17.64 23.70 -11.27
C ILE A 214 -19.14 23.49 -11.56
N ILE A 215 -19.95 23.24 -10.53
CA ILE A 215 -21.40 23.06 -10.67
C ILE A 215 -22.12 24.37 -10.93
N GLU A 216 -21.83 25.41 -10.13
CA GLU A 216 -22.50 26.71 -10.23
C GLU A 216 -22.21 27.41 -11.56
N GLU A 217 -21.00 27.24 -12.10
CA GLU A 217 -20.60 27.80 -13.39
C GLU A 217 -20.85 26.87 -14.58
N ASN A 218 -21.45 25.68 -14.36
CA ASN A 218 -21.74 24.65 -15.36
C ASN A 218 -20.52 24.20 -16.16
N LEU A 219 -19.36 24.06 -15.50
CA LEU A 219 -18.08 23.66 -16.10
C LEU A 219 -17.88 22.14 -16.13
N PHE A 220 -18.84 21.35 -15.69
CA PHE A 220 -18.77 19.89 -15.69
C PHE A 220 -19.03 19.28 -17.07
N ASN A 221 -18.45 18.11 -17.33
CA ASN A 221 -18.60 17.40 -18.61
C ASN A 221 -19.91 16.61 -18.64
N THR A 222 -20.95 17.22 -19.19
CA THR A 222 -22.30 16.63 -19.25
C THR A 222 -22.36 15.29 -19.99
N GLU A 223 -21.64 15.16 -21.11
CA GLU A 223 -21.66 13.93 -21.92
C GLU A 223 -20.98 12.79 -21.18
N TYR A 224 -19.82 13.03 -20.58
CA TYR A 224 -19.10 12.03 -19.79
C TYR A 224 -19.92 11.58 -18.58
N ILE A 225 -20.51 12.53 -17.84
CA ILE A 225 -21.36 12.24 -16.68
C ILE A 225 -22.52 11.34 -17.08
N LYS A 226 -23.25 11.69 -18.13
CA LYS A 226 -24.41 10.91 -18.61
C LYS A 226 -24.01 9.50 -19.06
N LYS A 227 -22.89 9.37 -19.78
CA LYS A 227 -22.45 8.09 -20.37
C LYS A 227 -21.77 7.18 -19.35
N GLN A 228 -20.88 7.72 -18.53
CA GLN A 228 -19.91 6.93 -17.77
C GLN A 228 -20.04 7.01 -16.24
N THR A 229 -21.02 7.76 -15.73
CA THR A 229 -21.15 7.94 -14.27
C THR A 229 -22.55 7.72 -13.75
N GLU A 230 -22.67 7.60 -12.43
CA GLU A 230 -23.95 7.53 -11.69
C GLU A 230 -23.85 8.33 -10.38
N GLY A 231 -25.00 8.81 -9.86
CA GLY A 231 -25.08 9.52 -8.59
C GLY A 231 -24.78 11.02 -8.64
N PHE A 232 -24.66 11.63 -9.82
CA PHE A 232 -24.28 13.05 -9.96
C PHE A 232 -25.28 14.02 -9.31
N ASP A 233 -26.60 13.78 -9.43
CA ASP A 233 -27.62 14.66 -8.82
C ASP A 233 -27.51 14.71 -7.30
N LYS A 234 -27.17 13.58 -6.67
CA LYS A 234 -26.93 13.50 -5.23
C LYS A 234 -25.72 14.35 -4.83
N LEU A 235 -24.63 14.25 -5.60
CA LEU A 235 -23.44 15.09 -5.39
C LEU A 235 -23.76 16.56 -5.59
N LYS A 236 -24.44 16.93 -6.68
CA LYS A 236 -24.87 18.31 -6.99
C LYS A 236 -25.71 18.92 -5.87
N LYS A 237 -26.63 18.16 -5.30
CA LYS A 237 -27.44 18.60 -4.14
C LYS A 237 -26.56 18.81 -2.90
N HIS A 238 -25.64 17.92 -2.64
CA HIS A 238 -24.73 17.97 -1.48
C HIS A 238 -23.84 19.22 -1.52
N LEU A 239 -23.28 19.54 -2.68
CA LEU A 239 -22.29 20.60 -2.84
C LEU A 239 -22.85 22.03 -2.71
N LYS A 240 -24.18 22.25 -2.68
CA LYS A 240 -24.79 23.57 -2.57
C LYS A 240 -24.33 24.39 -1.36
N ASN A 241 -23.92 23.72 -0.28
CA ASN A 241 -23.52 24.38 0.97
C ASN A 241 -22.02 24.68 1.05
N TYR A 242 -21.25 24.44 -0.03
CA TYR A 242 -19.80 24.54 -0.04
C TYR A 242 -19.31 25.66 -0.96
N SER A 243 -20.02 26.80 -1.01
CA SER A 243 -19.55 27.94 -1.81
C SER A 243 -18.17 28.44 -1.34
N PRO A 244 -17.31 28.97 -2.23
CA PRO A 244 -16.01 29.49 -1.87
C PRO A 244 -16.05 30.52 -0.75
N ASP A 245 -17.06 31.41 -0.77
CA ASP A 245 -17.20 32.48 0.22
C ASP A 245 -17.46 31.93 1.65
N ILE A 246 -18.15 30.78 1.74
CA ILE A 246 -18.36 30.09 3.03
C ILE A 246 -17.09 29.32 3.44
N MET A 247 -16.43 28.68 2.48
CA MET A 247 -15.30 27.78 2.76
C MET A 247 -13.96 28.51 2.91
N GLU A 248 -13.86 29.80 2.57
CA GLU A 248 -12.65 30.60 2.74
C GLU A 248 -12.14 30.58 4.20
N ASN A 249 -13.02 30.80 5.16
CA ASN A 249 -12.65 30.77 6.58
C ASN A 249 -12.26 29.37 7.05
N GLU A 250 -12.94 28.33 6.56
CA GLU A 250 -12.65 26.94 6.92
C GLU A 250 -11.31 26.47 6.38
N THR A 251 -11.04 26.77 5.12
CA THR A 251 -9.83 26.31 4.40
C THR A 251 -8.62 27.21 4.58
N GLY A 252 -8.83 28.50 4.84
CA GLY A 252 -7.79 29.53 4.81
C GLY A 252 -7.32 29.89 3.40
N ILE A 253 -8.06 29.47 2.36
CA ILE A 253 -7.80 29.81 0.96
C ILE A 253 -8.85 30.78 0.48
N SER A 254 -8.42 31.90 -0.15
CA SER A 254 -9.35 32.92 -0.61
C SER A 254 -10.36 32.35 -1.63
N ALA A 255 -11.60 32.84 -1.56
CA ALA A 255 -12.67 32.44 -2.46
C ALA A 255 -12.29 32.64 -3.94
N ASP A 256 -11.57 33.72 -4.27
CA ASP A 256 -11.10 33.96 -5.63
C ASP A 256 -10.09 32.94 -6.12
N LEU A 257 -9.14 32.52 -5.27
CA LEU A 257 -8.16 31.48 -5.62
C LEU A 257 -8.84 30.12 -5.79
N ILE A 258 -9.85 29.78 -4.98
CA ILE A 258 -10.65 28.57 -5.15
C ILE A 258 -11.35 28.57 -6.51
N ARG A 259 -11.99 29.70 -6.89
CA ARG A 259 -12.65 29.86 -8.20
C ARG A 259 -11.65 29.76 -9.36
N GLU A 260 -10.49 30.39 -9.24
CA GLU A 260 -9.45 30.32 -10.27
C GLU A 260 -8.97 28.89 -10.51
N VAL A 261 -8.65 28.16 -9.45
CA VAL A 261 -8.19 26.76 -9.54
C VAL A 261 -9.29 25.85 -10.09
N ALA A 262 -10.54 26.04 -9.66
CA ALA A 262 -11.68 25.27 -10.16
C ALA A 262 -11.87 25.46 -11.67
N ARG A 263 -11.85 26.70 -12.16
CA ARG A 263 -11.95 27.02 -13.59
C ARG A 263 -10.77 26.47 -14.37
N LEU A 264 -9.55 26.59 -13.82
CA LEU A 264 -8.34 26.08 -14.48
C LEU A 264 -8.41 24.57 -14.70
N TYR A 265 -8.84 23.79 -13.69
CA TYR A 265 -8.94 22.34 -13.82
C TYR A 265 -10.17 21.90 -14.64
N ALA A 266 -11.30 22.57 -14.51
CA ALA A 266 -12.51 22.20 -15.23
C ALA A 266 -12.46 22.47 -16.73
N ASN A 267 -11.73 23.49 -17.16
CA ASN A 267 -11.60 23.88 -18.57
C ASN A 267 -10.50 23.11 -19.32
N THR A 268 -9.91 22.07 -18.72
CA THR A 268 -8.90 21.23 -19.42
C THR A 268 -9.45 19.87 -19.79
N ASP A 269 -9.07 19.39 -20.95
CA ASP A 269 -9.31 18.02 -21.39
C ASP A 269 -8.23 17.03 -20.92
N LYS A 270 -7.15 17.52 -20.32
CA LYS A 270 -5.97 16.72 -19.92
C LYS A 270 -5.55 17.07 -18.50
N GLY A 271 -6.41 16.76 -17.55
CA GLY A 271 -6.18 16.95 -16.13
C GLY A 271 -5.80 15.65 -15.41
N ILE A 272 -4.70 15.65 -14.67
CA ILE A 272 -4.27 14.50 -13.87
C ILE A 272 -4.13 14.89 -12.39
N ILE A 273 -4.57 14.00 -11.49
CA ILE A 273 -4.54 14.23 -10.04
C ILE A 273 -3.61 13.21 -9.38
N PHE A 274 -2.64 13.71 -8.62
CA PHE A 274 -1.75 12.94 -7.76
C PHE A 274 -2.01 13.27 -6.30
N TRP A 275 -2.03 12.25 -5.45
CA TRP A 275 -2.12 12.46 -4.01
C TRP A 275 -1.24 11.50 -3.22
N GLY A 276 -0.87 11.89 -2.02
CA GLY A 276 -0.02 11.10 -1.14
C GLY A 276 -0.65 10.84 0.23
N MET A 277 0.23 10.60 1.21
CA MET A 277 -0.16 10.26 2.58
C MET A 277 -0.89 11.40 3.29
N GLY A 278 -0.64 12.66 2.92
CA GLY A 278 -1.36 13.80 3.46
C GLY A 278 -2.86 13.79 3.16
N VAL A 279 -3.30 13.07 2.13
CA VAL A 279 -4.72 12.80 1.84
C VAL A 279 -5.19 11.52 2.54
N SER A 280 -4.39 10.45 2.47
CA SER A 280 -4.80 9.09 2.87
C SER A 280 -4.74 8.84 4.37
N GLN A 281 -3.73 9.37 5.07
CA GLN A 281 -3.49 9.13 6.49
C GLN A 281 -4.25 10.13 7.38
N HIS A 282 -5.54 10.23 7.16
CA HIS A 282 -6.50 10.96 7.97
C HIS A 282 -7.60 10.02 8.45
N VAL A 283 -8.27 10.34 9.56
CA VAL A 283 -9.49 9.64 10.00
C VAL A 283 -10.52 9.62 8.87
N HIS A 284 -10.59 10.68 8.06
CA HIS A 284 -11.47 10.82 6.90
C HIS A 284 -10.74 10.68 5.56
N GLY A 285 -9.63 9.95 5.50
CA GLY A 285 -8.84 9.78 4.27
C GLY A 285 -9.62 9.16 3.10
N THR A 286 -10.62 8.34 3.37
CA THR A 286 -11.53 7.80 2.35
C THR A 286 -12.37 8.90 1.72
N ASP A 287 -12.89 9.84 2.50
CA ASP A 287 -13.68 10.98 2.03
C ASP A 287 -12.82 11.96 1.22
N ASN A 288 -11.60 12.22 1.66
CA ASN A 288 -10.64 13.01 0.90
C ASN A 288 -10.44 12.42 -0.51
N ALA A 289 -10.21 11.11 -0.59
CA ALA A 289 -10.02 10.42 -1.87
C ALA A 289 -11.31 10.40 -2.73
N ARG A 290 -12.50 10.21 -2.13
CA ARG A 290 -13.81 10.32 -2.81
C ARG A 290 -13.99 11.67 -3.49
N CYS A 291 -13.59 12.77 -2.83
CA CYS A 291 -13.64 14.12 -3.41
C CYS A 291 -12.72 14.24 -4.64
N LEU A 292 -11.49 13.73 -4.57
CA LEU A 292 -10.55 13.75 -5.70
C LEU A 292 -11.05 12.94 -6.89
N ILE A 293 -11.61 11.76 -6.63
CA ILE A 293 -12.20 10.91 -7.66
C ILE A 293 -13.42 11.61 -8.29
N SER A 294 -14.30 12.19 -7.47
CA SER A 294 -15.47 12.94 -7.94
C SER A 294 -15.05 14.14 -8.81
N LEU A 295 -14.01 14.87 -8.42
CA LEU A 295 -13.47 15.98 -9.20
C LEU A 295 -13.00 15.54 -10.60
N ALA A 296 -12.30 14.41 -10.71
CA ALA A 296 -11.87 13.87 -12.00
C ALA A 296 -13.04 13.34 -12.83
N LEU A 297 -14.00 12.64 -12.22
CA LEU A 297 -15.17 12.12 -12.90
C LEU A 297 -16.08 13.23 -13.45
N MET A 298 -16.33 14.30 -12.68
CA MET A 298 -17.23 15.36 -13.12
C MET A 298 -16.67 16.20 -14.29
N THR A 299 -15.36 16.21 -14.45
CA THR A 299 -14.67 16.91 -15.55
C THR A 299 -14.32 15.98 -16.72
N GLY A 300 -14.57 14.66 -16.59
CA GLY A 300 -14.22 13.67 -17.62
C GLY A 300 -12.71 13.46 -17.75
N ASN A 301 -11.94 13.67 -16.70
CA ASN A 301 -10.48 13.53 -16.68
C ASN A 301 -10.02 12.13 -16.24
N VAL A 302 -10.66 11.06 -16.76
CA VAL A 302 -10.29 9.65 -16.57
C VAL A 302 -10.37 8.93 -17.92
N GLY A 303 -9.47 7.98 -18.16
CA GLY A 303 -9.53 7.08 -19.30
C GLY A 303 -9.02 7.65 -20.63
N LYS A 304 -8.31 8.75 -20.60
CA LYS A 304 -7.71 9.38 -21.79
C LYS A 304 -6.29 9.89 -21.53
N ARG A 305 -5.52 10.09 -22.59
CA ARG A 305 -4.13 10.53 -22.51
C ARG A 305 -3.99 11.88 -21.81
N GLY A 306 -3.01 11.98 -20.92
CA GLY A 306 -2.75 13.18 -20.14
C GLY A 306 -3.71 13.41 -18.98
N SER A 307 -4.62 12.47 -18.70
CA SER A 307 -5.58 12.55 -17.59
C SER A 307 -5.52 11.32 -16.70
N GLY A 308 -6.05 11.42 -15.49
CA GLY A 308 -6.17 10.27 -14.61
C GLY A 308 -6.11 10.56 -13.12
N LEU A 309 -6.19 9.48 -12.37
CA LEU A 309 -6.14 9.39 -10.92
C LEU A 309 -4.92 8.56 -10.50
N HIS A 310 -4.05 9.14 -9.66
CA HIS A 310 -2.80 8.50 -9.30
C HIS A 310 -2.45 8.68 -7.82
N PRO A 311 -2.88 7.78 -6.92
CA PRO A 311 -2.30 7.69 -5.59
C PRO A 311 -0.82 7.34 -5.68
N LEU A 312 0.05 8.21 -5.17
CA LEU A 312 1.50 8.04 -5.18
C LEU A 312 1.92 6.98 -4.16
N ARG A 313 1.97 5.73 -4.59
CA ARG A 313 2.38 4.60 -3.75
C ARG A 313 3.85 4.72 -3.37
N GLY A 314 4.18 4.32 -2.15
CA GLY A 314 5.53 4.51 -1.61
C GLY A 314 6.44 3.29 -1.75
N GLN A 315 6.05 2.17 -1.17
CA GLN A 315 6.87 0.96 -1.17
C GLN A 315 6.88 0.29 -2.55
N ASN A 316 7.95 -0.46 -2.83
CA ASN A 316 8.22 -1.02 -4.15
C ASN A 316 7.16 -2.02 -4.64
N ASN A 317 6.51 -2.75 -3.74
CA ASN A 317 5.49 -3.74 -4.08
C ASN A 317 4.16 -3.53 -3.35
N VAL A 318 3.83 -2.31 -2.92
CA VAL A 318 2.57 -2.06 -2.21
C VAL A 318 1.33 -2.31 -3.08
N GLN A 319 1.45 -2.10 -4.40
CA GLN A 319 0.39 -2.47 -5.34
C GLN A 319 0.28 -3.99 -5.43
N GLY A 320 1.39 -4.69 -5.72
CA GLY A 320 1.38 -6.12 -5.93
C GLY A 320 1.02 -6.94 -4.68
N ALA A 321 1.44 -6.52 -3.49
CA ALA A 321 1.04 -7.17 -2.24
C ALA A 321 -0.48 -7.09 -2.01
N SER A 322 -1.09 -5.94 -2.34
CA SER A 322 -2.54 -5.77 -2.31
C SER A 322 -3.23 -6.63 -3.38
N ASP A 323 -2.72 -6.63 -4.61
CA ASP A 323 -3.25 -7.42 -5.73
C ASP A 323 -3.18 -8.93 -5.43
N ALA A 324 -2.10 -9.38 -4.78
CA ALA A 324 -1.90 -10.77 -4.37
C ALA A 324 -2.79 -11.22 -3.19
N GLY A 325 -3.68 -10.35 -2.67
CA GLY A 325 -4.66 -10.69 -1.65
C GLY A 325 -4.16 -10.62 -0.21
N LEU A 326 -3.09 -9.87 0.05
CA LEU A 326 -2.59 -9.65 1.40
C LEU A 326 -3.46 -8.61 2.16
N ILE A 327 -4.77 -8.82 2.12
CA ILE A 327 -5.83 -7.93 2.65
C ILE A 327 -6.89 -8.80 3.34
N PRO A 328 -7.36 -8.46 4.56
CA PRO A 328 -8.20 -9.35 5.36
C PRO A 328 -9.59 -9.64 4.76
N MET A 329 -10.13 -8.74 3.95
CA MET A 329 -11.46 -8.89 3.36
C MET A 329 -11.44 -9.40 1.91
N MET A 330 -10.27 -9.65 1.32
CA MET A 330 -10.15 -9.98 -0.10
C MET A 330 -9.13 -11.09 -0.36
N TYR A 331 -9.49 -12.01 -1.23
CA TYR A 331 -8.58 -12.92 -1.91
C TYR A 331 -7.77 -12.18 -2.98
N PRO A 332 -6.81 -12.85 -3.66
CA PRO A 332 -6.11 -12.25 -4.80
C PRO A 332 -7.04 -11.57 -5.80
N ASP A 333 -6.57 -10.49 -6.42
CA ASP A 333 -7.30 -9.67 -7.39
C ASP A 333 -8.59 -9.02 -6.84
N TYR A 334 -8.55 -8.63 -5.55
CA TYR A 334 -9.64 -7.93 -4.84
C TYR A 334 -10.98 -8.69 -4.80
N GLN A 335 -10.95 -10.02 -4.83
CA GLN A 335 -12.12 -10.87 -4.74
C GLN A 335 -12.60 -10.99 -3.29
N LEU A 336 -13.79 -10.50 -2.97
CA LEU A 336 -14.33 -10.46 -1.61
C LEU A 336 -14.43 -11.87 -0.99
N VAL A 337 -13.91 -12.06 0.22
CA VAL A 337 -13.95 -13.35 0.95
C VAL A 337 -15.38 -13.75 1.35
N GLU A 338 -16.28 -12.78 1.55
CA GLU A 338 -17.68 -13.02 1.95
C GLU A 338 -18.58 -13.41 0.77
N LYS A 339 -18.10 -13.37 -0.48
CA LYS A 339 -18.84 -13.91 -1.64
C LYS A 339 -18.64 -15.42 -1.74
N ASN A 340 -19.72 -16.19 -1.62
CA ASN A 340 -19.68 -17.65 -1.66
C ASN A 340 -18.95 -18.22 -2.89
N ASN A 341 -19.23 -17.71 -4.08
CA ASN A 341 -18.58 -18.17 -5.31
C ASN A 341 -17.05 -18.00 -5.26
N ASN A 342 -16.55 -16.93 -4.67
CA ASN A 342 -15.12 -16.73 -4.51
C ASN A 342 -14.53 -17.72 -3.52
N LYS A 343 -15.19 -17.87 -2.36
CA LYS A 343 -14.78 -18.85 -1.34
C LYS A 343 -14.73 -20.27 -1.93
N ASP A 344 -15.79 -20.72 -2.58
CA ASP A 344 -15.89 -22.06 -3.18
C ASP A 344 -14.79 -22.28 -4.23
N PHE A 345 -14.49 -21.24 -5.04
CA PHE A 345 -13.38 -21.28 -5.99
C PHE A 345 -12.04 -21.47 -5.28
N PHE A 346 -11.71 -20.65 -4.28
CA PHE A 346 -10.42 -20.74 -3.58
C PHE A 346 -10.30 -21.98 -2.70
N GLU A 347 -11.37 -22.47 -2.06
CA GLU A 347 -11.37 -23.76 -1.33
C GLU A 347 -11.01 -24.92 -2.25
N LYS A 348 -11.61 -24.95 -3.43
CA LYS A 348 -11.31 -25.97 -4.42
C LYS A 348 -9.90 -25.81 -4.99
N PHE A 349 -9.49 -24.59 -5.30
CA PHE A 349 -8.20 -24.28 -5.92
C PHE A 349 -7.02 -24.57 -5.00
N TRP A 350 -7.13 -24.16 -3.71
CA TRP A 350 -6.09 -24.39 -2.71
C TRP A 350 -6.24 -25.73 -1.96
N ASN A 351 -7.28 -26.49 -2.27
CA ASN A 351 -7.61 -27.78 -1.61
C ASN A 351 -7.61 -27.67 -0.08
N ALA A 352 -8.24 -26.62 0.46
CA ALA A 352 -8.27 -26.35 1.90
C ALA A 352 -9.57 -25.64 2.30
N PRO A 353 -10.14 -25.96 3.49
CA PRO A 353 -11.29 -25.22 4.00
C PRO A 353 -10.89 -23.78 4.38
N LEU A 354 -11.73 -22.80 4.02
CA LEU A 354 -11.46 -21.39 4.26
C LEU A 354 -12.52 -20.74 5.16
N ASP A 355 -12.11 -19.74 5.94
CA ASP A 355 -13.04 -18.87 6.64
C ASP A 355 -13.77 -17.97 5.61
N HIS A 356 -15.08 -17.80 5.78
CA HIS A 356 -15.92 -16.97 4.91
C HIS A 356 -16.15 -15.55 5.46
N LYS A 357 -15.63 -15.23 6.64
CA LYS A 357 -15.75 -13.92 7.26
C LYS A 357 -14.53 -13.07 6.92
N LYS A 358 -14.75 -11.77 6.78
CA LYS A 358 -13.63 -10.84 6.72
C LYS A 358 -12.74 -10.99 7.96
N GLY A 359 -11.44 -10.93 7.77
CA GLY A 359 -10.47 -10.93 8.86
C GLY A 359 -10.31 -9.56 9.50
N LEU A 360 -9.53 -9.53 10.57
CA LEU A 360 -9.12 -8.31 11.26
C LEU A 360 -8.04 -7.58 10.47
N THR A 361 -8.12 -6.26 10.45
CA THR A 361 -7.03 -5.38 9.99
C THR A 361 -5.88 -5.39 10.99
N VAL A 362 -4.68 -4.93 10.59
CA VAL A 362 -3.53 -4.91 11.52
C VAL A 362 -3.82 -4.10 12.79
N VAL A 363 -4.57 -3.01 12.69
CA VAL A 363 -4.98 -2.20 13.86
C VAL A 363 -5.90 -3.03 14.77
N GLU A 364 -6.95 -3.63 14.21
CA GLU A 364 -7.86 -4.52 14.96
C GLU A 364 -7.15 -5.77 15.50
N ILE A 365 -6.08 -6.26 14.85
CA ILE A 365 -5.27 -7.36 15.38
C ILE A 365 -4.55 -6.93 16.65
N MET A 366 -3.97 -5.71 16.71
CA MET A 366 -3.33 -5.20 17.92
C MET A 366 -4.34 -5.06 19.08
N ASP A 367 -5.53 -4.54 18.81
CA ASP A 367 -6.62 -4.48 19.80
C ASP A 367 -7.03 -5.89 20.28
N ALA A 368 -7.18 -6.84 19.35
CA ALA A 368 -7.55 -8.22 19.65
C ALA A 368 -6.48 -8.98 20.45
N ILE A 369 -5.21 -8.58 20.38
CA ILE A 369 -4.15 -9.10 21.25
C ILE A 369 -4.35 -8.58 22.69
N HIS A 370 -4.65 -7.30 22.87
CA HIS A 370 -4.98 -6.74 24.19
C HIS A 370 -6.22 -7.41 24.82
N GLU A 371 -7.21 -7.73 24.00
CA GLU A 371 -8.38 -8.51 24.39
C GLU A 371 -8.08 -10.00 24.63
N LYS A 372 -6.84 -10.47 24.39
CA LYS A 372 -6.41 -11.87 24.51
C LYS A 372 -7.15 -12.83 23.58
N THR A 373 -7.74 -12.33 22.50
CA THR A 373 -8.38 -13.15 21.46
C THR A 373 -7.36 -13.64 20.44
N ILE A 374 -6.41 -12.80 20.03
CA ILE A 374 -5.23 -13.20 19.24
C ILE A 374 -4.07 -13.49 20.19
N LYS A 375 -3.43 -14.64 20.01
CA LYS A 375 -2.35 -15.15 20.88
C LYS A 375 -1.08 -15.53 20.12
N GLY A 376 -1.18 -15.75 18.82
CA GLY A 376 -0.03 -16.04 17.96
C GLY A 376 -0.04 -15.19 16.71
N MET A 377 1.15 -14.75 16.30
CA MET A 377 1.31 -13.90 15.11
C MET A 377 2.57 -14.24 14.33
N TYR A 378 2.45 -14.25 13.00
CA TYR A 378 3.58 -14.32 12.08
C TYR A 378 3.76 -12.97 11.39
N ILE A 379 4.94 -12.36 11.56
CA ILE A 379 5.29 -11.06 10.97
C ILE A 379 6.41 -11.27 9.94
N LEU A 380 6.17 -10.83 8.71
CA LEU A 380 7.10 -10.96 7.60
C LEU A 380 7.51 -9.58 7.10
N GLY A 381 8.77 -9.20 7.30
CA GLY A 381 9.39 -8.01 6.74
C GLY A 381 8.83 -6.67 7.23
N GLU A 382 8.14 -6.65 8.37
CA GLU A 382 7.57 -5.44 8.98
C GLU A 382 8.07 -5.21 10.41
N ASN A 383 8.05 -3.96 10.85
CA ASN A 383 8.57 -3.55 12.15
C ASN A 383 7.55 -2.72 12.93
N PRO A 384 6.37 -3.29 13.30
CA PRO A 384 5.31 -2.57 14.01
C PRO A 384 5.77 -1.97 15.35
N ALA A 385 6.70 -2.60 16.08
CA ALA A 385 7.26 -2.05 17.31
C ALA A 385 8.00 -0.72 17.13
N MET A 386 8.13 -0.23 15.89
CA MET A 386 8.77 1.04 15.54
C MET A 386 7.90 1.90 14.62
N SER A 387 7.05 1.31 13.79
CA SER A 387 6.36 2.03 12.70
C SER A 387 4.86 2.21 12.92
N ASP A 388 4.24 1.48 13.84
CA ASP A 388 2.81 1.58 14.05
C ASP A 388 2.43 2.88 14.80
N PRO A 389 1.25 3.43 14.53
CA PRO A 389 0.70 4.50 15.35
C PRO A 389 0.43 3.96 16.77
N ASP A 390 0.46 4.84 17.77
CA ASP A 390 0.40 4.45 19.18
C ASP A 390 1.41 3.34 19.51
N LEU A 391 2.68 3.70 19.46
CA LEU A 391 3.78 2.77 19.57
C LEU A 391 3.80 1.97 20.88
N ASN A 392 3.33 2.56 21.98
CA ASN A 392 3.26 1.86 23.26
C ASN A 392 2.23 0.75 23.22
N HIS A 393 1.03 1.03 22.69
CA HIS A 393 -0.02 0.03 22.47
C HIS A 393 0.47 -1.14 21.60
N ALA A 394 1.16 -0.86 20.48
CA ALA A 394 1.71 -1.90 19.62
C ALA A 394 2.78 -2.76 20.31
N ARG A 395 3.69 -2.15 21.09
CA ARG A 395 4.73 -2.87 21.85
C ARG A 395 4.14 -3.75 22.95
N GLU A 396 3.16 -3.24 23.69
CA GLU A 396 2.42 -4.01 24.71
C GLU A 396 1.73 -5.22 24.07
N ALA A 397 1.05 -5.03 22.93
CA ALA A 397 0.45 -6.13 22.20
C ALA A 397 1.47 -7.21 21.82
N LEU A 398 2.61 -6.83 21.21
CA LEU A 398 3.66 -7.78 20.83
C LEU A 398 4.25 -8.54 22.03
N GLN A 399 4.41 -7.87 23.19
CA GLN A 399 4.86 -8.50 24.41
C GLN A 399 3.88 -9.57 24.92
N MET A 400 2.57 -9.33 24.75
CA MET A 400 1.51 -10.21 25.26
C MET A 400 1.31 -11.49 24.45
N LEU A 401 1.86 -11.59 23.25
CA LEU A 401 1.70 -12.77 22.39
C LEU A 401 2.34 -14.01 23.02
N ASP A 402 1.58 -15.12 23.05
CA ASP A 402 2.05 -16.43 23.50
C ASP A 402 3.08 -17.01 22.53
N HIS A 403 2.95 -16.73 21.21
CA HIS A 403 3.86 -17.18 20.18
C HIS A 403 3.98 -16.14 19.06
N LEU A 404 5.19 -15.59 18.87
CA LEU A 404 5.50 -14.61 17.84
C LEU A 404 6.68 -15.11 16.99
N VAL A 405 6.44 -15.27 15.70
CA VAL A 405 7.47 -15.54 14.70
C VAL A 405 7.71 -14.29 13.88
N VAL A 406 8.97 -13.89 13.75
CA VAL A 406 9.38 -12.72 12.95
C VAL A 406 10.39 -13.15 11.90
N GLN A 407 10.12 -12.79 10.65
CA GLN A 407 11.00 -13.03 9.52
C GLN A 407 11.50 -11.67 9.01
N ASP A 408 12.79 -11.43 9.12
CA ASP A 408 13.40 -10.16 8.72
C ASP A 408 14.90 -10.35 8.39
N ILE A 409 15.49 -9.34 7.77
CA ILE A 409 16.92 -9.31 7.45
C ILE A 409 17.78 -8.76 8.60
N PHE A 410 17.17 -8.07 9.57
CA PHE A 410 17.83 -7.47 10.73
C PHE A 410 17.14 -7.86 12.04
N LEU A 411 17.87 -7.73 13.15
CA LEU A 411 17.27 -7.68 14.48
C LEU A 411 16.56 -6.32 14.66
N THR A 412 15.29 -6.26 14.24
CA THR A 412 14.44 -5.09 14.37
C THR A 412 13.89 -4.98 15.80
N GLU A 413 13.28 -3.83 16.14
CA GLU A 413 12.58 -3.64 17.40
C GLU A 413 11.48 -4.71 17.58
N THR A 414 10.76 -5.07 16.53
CA THR A 414 9.77 -6.15 16.55
C THR A 414 10.40 -7.52 16.81
N ALA A 415 11.54 -7.81 16.19
CA ALA A 415 12.23 -9.08 16.36
C ALA A 415 12.68 -9.31 17.83
N THR A 416 12.88 -8.26 18.61
CA THR A 416 13.22 -8.39 20.03
C THR A 416 12.11 -9.00 20.88
N TYR A 417 10.85 -9.02 20.42
CA TYR A 417 9.70 -9.68 21.07
C TYR A 417 9.46 -11.10 20.56
N ALA A 418 10.14 -11.53 19.50
CA ALA A 418 9.89 -12.83 18.86
C ALA A 418 10.25 -14.01 19.75
N ASP A 419 9.60 -15.14 19.53
CA ASP A 419 9.99 -16.45 20.03
C ASP A 419 10.91 -17.17 19.03
N VAL A 420 10.67 -16.92 17.72
CA VAL A 420 11.51 -17.38 16.61
C VAL A 420 11.81 -16.22 15.68
N ILE A 421 13.07 -16.11 15.24
CA ILE A 421 13.49 -15.15 14.21
C ILE A 421 14.04 -15.93 13.02
N PHE A 422 13.46 -15.72 11.84
CA PHE A 422 13.94 -16.28 10.59
C PHE A 422 14.77 -15.26 9.80
N PRO A 423 16.03 -15.56 9.48
CA PRO A 423 16.89 -14.70 8.66
C PRO A 423 16.46 -14.76 7.19
N ALA A 424 15.97 -13.63 6.68
CA ALA A 424 15.47 -13.51 5.32
C ALA A 424 16.50 -12.92 4.34
N SER A 425 16.22 -13.07 3.05
CA SER A 425 17.01 -12.47 1.97
C SER A 425 16.55 -11.05 1.65
N ALA A 426 17.50 -10.22 1.21
CA ALA A 426 17.24 -8.90 0.64
C ALA A 426 16.87 -9.00 -0.86
N TRP A 427 16.31 -7.94 -1.46
CA TRP A 427 15.92 -7.93 -2.87
C TRP A 427 17.02 -8.39 -3.86
N PRO A 428 18.28 -7.94 -3.76
CA PRO A 428 19.32 -8.40 -4.68
C PRO A 428 19.72 -9.88 -4.52
N GLU A 429 19.26 -10.53 -3.46
CA GLU A 429 19.60 -11.90 -3.09
C GLU A 429 18.59 -12.95 -3.52
N LYS A 430 17.51 -12.53 -4.25
CA LYS A 430 16.40 -13.41 -4.64
C LYS A 430 15.81 -13.09 -6.01
N ASN A 431 15.12 -14.06 -6.58
CA ASN A 431 14.24 -13.87 -7.73
C ASN A 431 12.82 -13.57 -7.26
N GLY A 432 12.05 -12.86 -8.09
CA GLY A 432 10.64 -12.59 -7.81
C GLY A 432 10.12 -11.40 -8.61
N THR A 433 8.82 -11.20 -8.59
CA THR A 433 8.20 -10.07 -9.30
C THR A 433 7.70 -9.01 -8.33
N ALA A 434 7.60 -7.77 -8.80
CA ALA A 434 7.00 -6.67 -8.05
C ALA A 434 6.08 -5.85 -8.96
N THR A 435 4.94 -5.44 -8.45
CA THR A 435 4.04 -4.54 -9.16
C THR A 435 4.14 -3.13 -8.61
N ASN A 436 4.63 -2.21 -9.44
CA ASN A 436 4.82 -0.82 -9.04
C ASN A 436 3.53 0.01 -9.10
N THR A 437 3.63 1.30 -8.71
CA THR A 437 2.49 2.23 -8.68
C THR A 437 1.80 2.41 -10.03
N ASN A 438 2.48 2.17 -11.16
CA ASN A 438 1.90 2.27 -12.51
C ASN A 438 1.18 1.00 -12.97
N ARG A 439 0.89 0.04 -12.11
CA ARG A 439 0.35 -1.28 -12.48
C ARG A 439 1.33 -2.12 -13.33
N GLN A 440 2.61 -1.81 -13.27
CA GLN A 440 3.63 -2.49 -14.04
C GLN A 440 4.24 -3.61 -13.20
N VAL A 441 4.03 -4.85 -13.65
CA VAL A 441 4.66 -6.04 -13.08
C VAL A 441 6.09 -6.13 -13.61
N GLN A 442 7.06 -6.19 -12.70
CA GLN A 442 8.48 -6.12 -13.03
C GLN A 442 9.20 -7.37 -12.55
N MET A 443 10.10 -7.89 -13.36
CA MET A 443 10.99 -9.00 -13.00
C MET A 443 12.15 -8.51 -12.15
N GLY A 444 12.32 -9.09 -10.96
CA GLY A 444 13.51 -8.99 -10.12
C GLY A 444 14.36 -10.25 -10.26
N ARG A 445 15.67 -10.07 -10.42
CA ARG A 445 16.63 -11.18 -10.56
C ARG A 445 17.67 -11.14 -9.47
N LYS A 446 17.99 -12.31 -8.93
CA LYS A 446 19.08 -12.47 -7.98
C LYS A 446 20.40 -12.01 -8.59
N ALA A 447 21.11 -11.16 -7.88
CA ALA A 447 22.40 -10.59 -8.29
C ALA A 447 23.56 -11.06 -7.40
N ILE A 448 23.27 -11.39 -6.13
CA ILE A 448 24.26 -11.82 -5.12
C ILE A 448 23.65 -12.91 -4.24
N ASP A 449 24.48 -13.63 -3.50
CA ASP A 449 24.02 -14.60 -2.52
C ASP A 449 23.61 -13.94 -1.20
N ALA A 450 22.64 -14.55 -0.50
CA ALA A 450 22.27 -14.14 0.85
C ALA A 450 23.39 -14.48 1.85
N PRO A 451 23.56 -13.71 2.94
CA PRO A 451 24.61 -13.94 3.92
C PRO A 451 24.30 -15.17 4.79
N GLY A 452 25.34 -15.98 5.07
CA GLY A 452 25.25 -17.14 5.95
C GLY A 452 24.17 -18.14 5.50
N ASP A 453 23.29 -18.51 6.42
CA ASP A 453 22.20 -19.48 6.17
C ASP A 453 20.87 -18.79 5.83
N ALA A 454 20.84 -17.46 5.62
CA ALA A 454 19.61 -16.73 5.27
C ALA A 454 18.96 -17.29 4.00
N LYS A 455 17.63 -17.34 3.97
CA LYS A 455 16.82 -17.93 2.89
C LYS A 455 15.87 -16.92 2.27
N GLU A 456 15.41 -17.22 1.06
CA GLU A 456 14.37 -16.46 0.39
C GLU A 456 13.03 -16.58 1.15
N ASP A 457 12.27 -15.51 1.23
CA ASP A 457 11.05 -15.44 2.03
C ASP A 457 10.00 -16.47 1.60
N TRP A 458 9.88 -16.74 0.29
CA TRP A 458 8.98 -17.76 -0.24
C TRP A 458 9.37 -19.17 0.23
N TRP A 459 10.69 -19.49 0.31
CA TRP A 459 11.17 -20.77 0.77
C TRP A 459 10.83 -20.99 2.25
N ILE A 460 11.06 -19.98 3.09
CA ILE A 460 10.75 -20.04 4.53
C ILE A 460 9.24 -20.29 4.74
N THR A 461 8.40 -19.53 4.01
CA THR A 461 6.94 -19.65 4.09
C THR A 461 6.47 -21.04 3.59
N ASN A 462 7.08 -21.57 2.53
CA ASN A 462 6.80 -22.90 1.99
C ASN A 462 7.12 -23.99 3.01
N GLU A 463 8.32 -23.96 3.60
CA GLU A 463 8.72 -24.98 4.59
C GLU A 463 7.85 -24.92 5.85
N LEU A 464 7.50 -23.72 6.32
CA LEU A 464 6.55 -23.57 7.42
C LEU A 464 5.17 -24.15 7.05
N GLY A 465 4.69 -23.91 5.83
CA GLY A 465 3.43 -24.47 5.33
C GLY A 465 3.43 -26.01 5.33
N LYS A 466 4.51 -26.64 4.86
CA LYS A 466 4.68 -28.09 4.90
C LYS A 466 4.60 -28.63 6.34
N LYS A 467 5.30 -28.01 7.28
CA LYS A 467 5.29 -28.43 8.70
C LYS A 467 3.93 -28.20 9.36
N MET A 468 3.14 -27.26 8.86
CA MET A 468 1.75 -27.07 9.29
C MET A 468 0.76 -28.05 8.62
N GLY A 469 1.25 -28.98 7.80
CA GLY A 469 0.45 -30.03 7.17
C GLY A 469 -0.17 -29.65 5.82
N LEU A 470 0.32 -28.60 5.18
CA LEU A 470 -0.09 -28.24 3.82
C LEU A 470 0.71 -29.03 2.79
N ASP A 471 0.03 -29.49 1.74
CA ASP A 471 0.64 -30.24 0.63
C ASP A 471 1.28 -29.27 -0.39
N TRP A 472 2.34 -28.58 0.04
CA TRP A 472 3.09 -27.64 -0.74
C TRP A 472 4.43 -28.20 -1.18
N ASN A 473 4.83 -27.95 -2.43
CA ASN A 473 6.10 -28.43 -2.97
C ASN A 473 6.67 -27.46 -4.00
N TYR A 474 6.74 -26.15 -3.63
CA TYR A 474 7.35 -25.18 -4.50
C TYR A 474 8.87 -25.26 -4.43
N ASN A 475 9.52 -25.24 -5.61
CA ASN A 475 10.97 -25.30 -5.76
C ASN A 475 11.56 -24.03 -6.36
N HIS A 476 10.70 -23.16 -6.92
CA HIS A 476 11.11 -21.89 -7.51
C HIS A 476 9.96 -20.87 -7.44
N PRO A 477 10.22 -19.56 -7.29
CA PRO A 477 9.16 -18.55 -7.25
C PRO A 477 8.30 -18.49 -8.52
N LYS A 478 8.82 -18.95 -9.66
CA LYS A 478 8.05 -19.12 -10.90
C LYS A 478 6.80 -19.99 -10.69
N GLU A 479 6.91 -21.09 -9.97
CA GLU A 479 5.78 -22.01 -9.71
C GLU A 479 4.69 -21.31 -8.88
N ILE A 480 5.10 -20.47 -7.93
CA ILE A 480 4.18 -19.66 -7.12
C ILE A 480 3.51 -18.59 -7.98
N TYR A 481 4.28 -17.92 -8.86
CA TYR A 481 3.75 -16.94 -9.81
C TYR A 481 2.73 -17.55 -10.77
N GLU A 482 3.02 -18.72 -11.31
CA GLU A 482 2.12 -19.45 -12.21
C GLU A 482 0.82 -19.82 -11.50
N GLU A 483 0.89 -20.32 -10.26
CA GLU A 483 -0.30 -20.58 -9.45
C GLU A 483 -1.08 -19.27 -9.16
N MET A 484 -0.40 -18.24 -8.73
CA MET A 484 -1.01 -16.93 -8.44
C MET A 484 -1.74 -16.35 -9.67
N SER A 485 -1.13 -16.44 -10.84
CA SER A 485 -1.69 -15.90 -12.08
C SER A 485 -3.00 -16.58 -12.48
N LEU A 486 -3.21 -17.87 -12.11
CA LEU A 486 -4.48 -18.56 -12.34
C LEU A 486 -5.62 -18.03 -11.46
N THR A 487 -5.31 -17.32 -10.39
CA THR A 487 -6.29 -16.73 -9.46
C THR A 487 -6.52 -15.25 -9.71
N MET A 488 -5.70 -14.61 -10.57
CA MET A 488 -5.67 -13.16 -10.80
C MET A 488 -5.94 -12.83 -12.27
N PRO A 489 -7.20 -12.56 -12.68
CA PRO A 489 -7.51 -12.11 -14.03
C PRO A 489 -6.71 -10.90 -14.50
N SER A 490 -6.28 -10.01 -13.60
CA SER A 490 -5.41 -8.87 -13.92
C SER A 490 -4.06 -9.29 -14.50
N LEU A 491 -3.56 -10.48 -14.17
CA LEU A 491 -2.30 -11.05 -14.67
C LEU A 491 -2.47 -11.88 -15.96
N ASN A 492 -3.67 -11.96 -16.53
CA ASN A 492 -3.88 -12.65 -17.81
C ASN A 492 -2.91 -12.13 -18.87
N ASN A 493 -2.30 -13.06 -19.60
CA ASN A 493 -1.30 -12.78 -20.64
C ASN A 493 0.05 -12.19 -20.15
N ILE A 494 0.29 -12.22 -18.82
CA ILE A 494 1.55 -11.77 -18.21
C ILE A 494 2.20 -12.98 -17.54
N SER A 495 2.83 -13.85 -18.32
CA SER A 495 3.53 -15.03 -17.81
C SER A 495 4.90 -14.67 -17.23
N TRP A 496 5.44 -15.54 -16.37
CA TRP A 496 6.82 -15.42 -15.88
C TRP A 496 7.84 -15.33 -17.03
N ASP A 497 7.71 -16.21 -18.03
CA ASP A 497 8.63 -16.25 -19.17
C ASP A 497 8.55 -14.96 -20.00
N ARG A 498 7.36 -14.37 -20.13
CA ARG A 498 7.20 -13.06 -20.76
C ARG A 498 7.92 -11.97 -19.97
N LEU A 499 7.77 -11.95 -18.65
CA LEU A 499 8.44 -10.99 -17.77
C LEU A 499 9.97 -11.18 -17.79
N ASP A 500 10.43 -12.40 -17.94
CA ASP A 500 11.87 -12.69 -18.05
C ASP A 500 12.48 -12.14 -19.35
N ILE A 501 11.71 -12.10 -20.43
CA ILE A 501 12.13 -11.53 -21.73
C ILE A 501 11.95 -10.00 -21.75
N GLU A 502 10.75 -9.52 -21.39
CA GLU A 502 10.37 -8.11 -21.54
C GLU A 502 10.78 -7.24 -20.33
N ASN A 503 11.24 -7.85 -19.22
CA ASN A 503 11.55 -7.25 -17.93
C ASN A 503 10.35 -6.65 -17.17
N SER A 504 9.31 -6.22 -17.87
CA SER A 504 8.10 -5.71 -17.23
C SER A 504 6.92 -5.64 -18.20
N VAL A 505 5.72 -5.83 -17.70
CA VAL A 505 4.45 -5.66 -18.43
C VAL A 505 3.45 -4.94 -17.54
N THR A 506 2.74 -3.95 -18.09
CA THR A 506 1.65 -3.25 -17.36
C THR A 506 0.34 -4.02 -17.53
N TYR A 507 -0.37 -4.30 -16.44
CA TYR A 507 -1.70 -4.90 -16.53
C TYR A 507 -2.82 -3.83 -16.71
N PRO A 508 -3.94 -4.19 -17.36
CA PRO A 508 -4.22 -5.44 -18.07
C PRO A 508 -3.47 -5.54 -19.39
N SER A 509 -3.27 -6.78 -19.88
CA SER A 509 -2.70 -7.05 -21.19
C SER A 509 -3.68 -7.89 -22.01
N LYS A 510 -4.03 -7.41 -23.22
CA LYS A 510 -5.06 -8.04 -24.08
C LYS A 510 -4.60 -9.36 -24.70
N SER A 511 -3.30 -9.51 -24.92
CA SER A 511 -2.72 -10.72 -25.48
C SER A 511 -1.28 -10.91 -25.00
N PRO A 512 -0.69 -12.11 -25.15
CA PRO A 512 0.70 -12.35 -24.77
C PRO A 512 1.74 -11.51 -25.52
N THR A 513 1.37 -10.91 -26.64
CA THR A 513 2.29 -10.18 -27.52
C THR A 513 2.00 -8.67 -27.64
N THR A 514 0.88 -8.22 -27.08
CA THR A 514 0.54 -6.78 -27.08
C THR A 514 1.08 -6.10 -25.81
N PRO A 515 1.55 -4.85 -25.91
CA PRO A 515 1.86 -4.06 -24.73
C PRO A 515 0.67 -3.99 -23.76
N GLY A 516 0.95 -3.87 -22.46
CA GLY A 516 -0.08 -3.64 -21.47
C GLY A 516 -0.74 -2.27 -21.63
N GLU A 517 -1.94 -2.13 -21.08
CA GLU A 517 -2.72 -0.88 -21.15
C GLU A 517 -2.27 0.09 -20.04
N GLU A 518 -1.54 1.12 -20.44
CA GLU A 518 -1.06 2.16 -19.52
C GLU A 518 -2.19 3.06 -19.00
N ILE A 519 -3.22 3.32 -19.83
CA ILE A 519 -4.39 4.13 -19.50
C ILE A 519 -5.62 3.22 -19.54
N VAL A 520 -6.41 3.22 -18.49
CA VAL A 520 -7.57 2.34 -18.34
C VAL A 520 -8.85 3.14 -18.09
N PHE A 521 -10.00 2.48 -18.33
CA PHE A 521 -11.35 3.00 -18.07
C PHE A 521 -11.80 4.11 -19.04
N GLY A 522 -11.32 4.05 -20.29
CA GLY A 522 -11.79 4.94 -21.35
C GLY A 522 -13.24 4.69 -21.76
N ASP A 523 -13.68 3.43 -21.76
CA ASP A 523 -15.03 3.04 -22.19
C ASP A 523 -15.96 2.69 -21.04
N LYS A 524 -15.49 1.95 -20.04
CA LYS A 524 -16.25 1.50 -18.86
C LYS A 524 -15.35 1.24 -17.66
N PHE A 525 -15.94 1.29 -16.48
CA PHE A 525 -15.30 0.90 -15.23
C PHE A 525 -15.51 -0.61 -14.92
N PRO A 526 -14.63 -1.26 -14.15
CA PRO A 526 -14.68 -2.70 -13.88
C PRO A 526 -15.66 -3.10 -12.75
N ASN A 527 -16.60 -2.22 -12.39
CA ASN A 527 -17.66 -2.52 -11.42
C ASN A 527 -18.91 -3.10 -12.10
N GLU A 528 -19.89 -3.53 -11.31
CA GLU A 528 -21.12 -4.17 -11.80
C GLU A 528 -21.93 -3.28 -12.75
N THR A 529 -21.96 -1.97 -12.54
CA THR A 529 -22.70 -1.02 -13.39
C THR A 529 -21.93 -0.57 -14.62
N GLY A 530 -20.62 -0.83 -14.66
CA GLY A 530 -19.72 -0.29 -15.69
C GLY A 530 -19.50 1.22 -15.61
N LYS A 531 -19.95 1.88 -14.53
CA LYS A 531 -19.96 3.34 -14.37
C LYS A 531 -19.18 3.80 -13.14
N GLY A 532 -18.55 4.95 -13.23
CA GLY A 532 -17.97 5.64 -12.09
C GLY A 532 -19.06 6.20 -11.18
N LYS A 533 -18.94 6.03 -9.88
CA LYS A 533 -19.95 6.42 -8.89
C LYS A 533 -19.52 7.67 -8.15
N PHE A 534 -20.38 8.68 -8.11
CA PHE A 534 -20.21 9.82 -7.23
C PHE A 534 -20.66 9.48 -5.80
N VAL A 535 -19.77 9.66 -4.85
CA VAL A 535 -20.04 9.45 -3.42
C VAL A 535 -19.76 10.77 -2.69
N PRO A 536 -20.81 11.51 -2.28
CA PRO A 536 -20.65 12.76 -1.54
C PRO A 536 -19.96 12.54 -0.20
N ALA A 537 -19.08 13.46 0.17
CA ALA A 537 -18.36 13.47 1.44
C ALA A 537 -18.62 14.76 2.21
N SER A 538 -18.97 14.63 3.49
CA SER A 538 -19.21 15.77 4.37
C SER A 538 -17.93 16.16 5.11
N VAL A 539 -17.79 17.44 5.43
CA VAL A 539 -16.71 17.92 6.30
C VAL A 539 -16.92 17.34 7.70
N THR A 540 -15.87 16.75 8.24
CA THR A 540 -15.84 16.23 9.61
C THR A 540 -14.51 16.67 10.23
N SER A 541 -14.56 17.18 11.44
CA SER A 541 -13.37 17.61 12.17
C SER A 541 -12.45 16.44 12.48
N PRO A 542 -11.12 16.63 12.54
CA PRO A 542 -10.19 15.67 13.10
C PRO A 542 -10.57 15.29 14.55
N ASN A 543 -10.13 14.11 14.99
CA ASN A 543 -10.38 13.66 16.37
C ASN A 543 -9.70 14.56 17.42
N GLU A 544 -8.54 15.13 17.05
CA GLU A 544 -7.80 16.07 17.89
C GLU A 544 -7.73 17.43 17.19
N MET A 545 -8.18 18.46 17.88
CA MET A 545 -8.12 19.85 17.45
C MET A 545 -7.20 20.63 18.40
N PRO A 546 -6.53 21.68 17.92
CA PRO A 546 -5.81 22.60 18.81
C PRO A 546 -6.75 23.13 19.90
N ASP A 547 -6.25 23.23 21.13
CA ASP A 547 -6.91 23.80 22.30
C ASP A 547 -6.01 24.81 23.01
N GLU A 548 -6.42 25.26 24.19
CA GLU A 548 -5.65 26.25 24.98
C GLU A 548 -4.33 25.68 25.49
N ASP A 549 -4.26 24.37 25.77
CA ASP A 549 -3.05 23.70 26.26
C ASP A 549 -2.14 23.25 25.12
N PHE A 550 -2.73 22.84 23.99
CA PHE A 550 -2.04 22.35 22.79
C PHE A 550 -2.44 23.14 21.56
N GLY A 551 -1.93 24.37 21.43
CA GLY A 551 -2.29 25.30 20.36
C GLY A 551 -1.63 25.03 18.99
N LEU A 552 -0.79 23.97 18.87
CA LEU A 552 -0.05 23.67 17.65
C LEU A 552 -0.51 22.34 17.03
N ILE A 553 -0.57 22.30 15.70
CA ILE A 553 -0.82 21.05 14.95
C ILE A 553 0.52 20.42 14.58
N LEU A 554 0.77 19.20 15.09
CA LEU A 554 1.92 18.39 14.67
C LEU A 554 1.71 17.85 13.27
N THR A 555 2.60 18.17 12.35
CA THR A 555 2.66 17.57 11.02
C THR A 555 3.94 16.78 10.84
N THR A 556 3.87 15.63 10.19
CA THR A 556 5.04 14.83 9.85
C THR A 556 5.39 14.99 8.38
N GLY A 557 6.62 14.71 8.00
CA GLY A 557 7.11 14.77 6.63
C GLY A 557 8.23 13.78 6.36
N ARG A 558 8.45 13.50 5.08
CA ARG A 558 9.54 12.62 4.64
C ARG A 558 10.87 13.33 4.64
N GLN A 559 11.92 12.57 4.88
CA GLN A 559 13.30 12.96 4.58
C GLN A 559 13.73 12.29 3.28
N LEU A 560 14.45 13.02 2.43
CA LEU A 560 14.82 12.57 1.09
C LEU A 560 15.67 11.28 1.12
N GLU A 561 16.55 11.16 2.10
CA GLU A 561 17.49 10.06 2.25
C GLU A 561 16.85 8.78 2.82
N HIS A 562 15.73 8.91 3.52
CA HIS A 562 15.10 7.78 4.19
C HIS A 562 13.98 7.11 3.38
N TRP A 563 13.99 5.77 3.41
CA TRP A 563 12.93 4.95 2.84
C TRP A 563 11.82 4.76 3.88
N HIS A 564 10.66 5.39 3.68
CA HIS A 564 9.49 5.33 4.58
C HIS A 564 9.87 5.67 6.04
N THR A 565 9.68 4.72 6.95
CA THR A 565 10.08 4.82 8.36
C THR A 565 11.58 4.61 8.60
N GLY A 566 12.38 4.56 7.54
CA GLY A 566 13.83 4.35 7.59
C GLY A 566 14.25 2.88 7.75
N ALA A 567 13.32 1.93 7.58
CA ALA A 567 13.58 0.51 7.80
C ALA A 567 14.78 -0.05 7.03
N MET A 568 15.02 0.42 5.80
CA MET A 568 16.16 0.01 4.96
C MET A 568 17.31 1.01 4.96
N THR A 569 17.15 2.19 5.52
CA THR A 569 18.13 3.28 5.38
C THR A 569 18.70 3.80 6.71
N ARG A 570 18.15 3.40 7.85
CA ARG A 570 18.67 3.80 9.17
C ARG A 570 20.01 3.16 9.51
N LYS A 571 20.32 2.01 8.91
CA LYS A 571 21.56 1.25 9.09
C LYS A 571 22.42 1.24 7.82
N ALA A 572 22.12 2.13 6.87
CA ALA A 572 22.90 2.30 5.66
C ALA A 572 24.01 3.34 5.85
#